data_5a27e576bca063d0c688ffd8d16423a6
#
_entry.id   5a27e576bca063d0c688ffd8d16423a6
#
_cell.length_a   1.000
_cell.length_b   1.000
_cell.length_c   1.000
_cell.angle_alpha   90.00
_cell.angle_beta   90.00
_cell.angle_gamma   90.00
#
_symmetry.space_group_name_H-M   'P 1'
#
loop_
_entity.id
_entity.type
_entity.pdbx_description
1 polymer ?
#
loop_
_entity_poly.entity_id
_entity_poly.type
_entity_poly.pdbx_seq_one_letter_code
_entity_poly.pdbx_strand_id
1 'polypeptide(L)'
;MTAFVVDASVAAKWYLPEKDETLVAAARRLLGDYLRNDIEFMVPDIFWPEFGNIMWKAVRVERITADRSFSGLALLKDLRIPTYPSFDFLAEALQISLVQGRTFYDSLYVALAVRTNTNLVTADERLANALAAHLPVKWLGAM
;
A
#
# COMPACT_ATOMS: atom_id res chain seq x y z
N MET A 1 2.23 -5.50 19.26
CA MET A 1 1.25 -4.95 18.31
C MET A 1 1.67 -5.33 16.90
N THR A 2 0.75 -5.82 16.10
CA THR A 2 1.05 -6.21 14.72
C THR A 2 1.23 -4.97 13.86
N ALA A 3 2.28 -4.95 13.05
CA ALA A 3 2.55 -3.88 12.10
C ALA A 3 2.51 -4.43 10.67
N PHE A 4 2.06 -3.59 9.73
CA PHE A 4 2.01 -3.93 8.31
C PHE A 4 2.62 -2.82 7.48
N VAL A 5 3.36 -3.20 6.44
CA VAL A 5 3.62 -2.30 5.33
C VAL A 5 2.38 -2.30 4.45
N VAL A 6 1.83 -1.13 4.16
CA VAL A 6 0.60 -1.01 3.37
C VAL A 6 0.91 -0.49 1.98
N ASP A 7 0.42 -1.19 0.95
CA ASP A 7 0.56 -0.78 -0.44
C ASP A 7 -0.42 0.37 -0.75
N ALA A 8 -0.03 1.28 -1.62
CA ALA A 8 -0.89 2.36 -2.10
C ALA A 8 -2.20 1.84 -2.70
N SER A 9 -2.20 0.64 -3.29
CA SER A 9 -3.41 -0.01 -3.81
C SER A 9 -4.46 -0.28 -2.74
N VAL A 10 -4.03 -0.55 -1.50
CA VAL A 10 -4.93 -0.73 -0.36
C VAL A 10 -5.46 0.62 0.11
N ALA A 11 -4.57 1.59 0.32
CA ALA A 11 -4.96 2.92 0.79
C ALA A 11 -5.95 3.62 -0.16
N ALA A 12 -5.80 3.42 -1.46
CA ALA A 12 -6.71 3.96 -2.46
C ALA A 12 -8.16 3.54 -2.20
N LYS A 13 -8.39 2.32 -1.72
CA LYS A 13 -9.73 1.81 -1.44
C LYS A 13 -10.43 2.53 -0.29
N TRP A 14 -9.69 3.24 0.53
CA TRP A 14 -10.27 4.04 1.62
C TRP A 14 -10.94 5.31 1.11
N TYR A 15 -10.55 5.81 -0.06
CA TYR A 15 -10.95 7.12 -0.57
C TYR A 15 -11.63 7.08 -1.94
N LEU A 16 -11.48 6.00 -2.70
CA LEU A 16 -12.15 5.84 -3.99
C LEU A 16 -13.59 5.37 -3.80
N PRO A 17 -14.49 5.68 -4.77
CA PRO A 17 -15.87 5.22 -4.70
C PRO A 17 -15.96 3.70 -4.65
N GLU A 18 -16.73 3.18 -3.71
CA GLU A 18 -16.93 1.75 -3.50
C GLU A 18 -17.46 1.04 -4.74
N LYS A 19 -18.29 1.72 -5.52
CA LYS A 19 -18.93 1.22 -6.73
C LYS A 19 -17.97 0.52 -7.69
N ASP A 20 -16.76 1.06 -7.87
CA ASP A 20 -15.80 0.58 -8.85
C ASP A 20 -14.61 -0.15 -8.20
N GLU A 21 -14.71 -0.47 -6.91
CA GLU A 21 -13.63 -1.10 -6.15
C GLU A 21 -14.05 -2.45 -5.60
N THR A 22 -13.09 -3.38 -5.56
CA THR A 22 -13.25 -4.66 -4.84
C THR A 22 -12.58 -4.58 -3.49
N LEU A 23 -12.87 -5.53 -2.59
CA LEU A 23 -12.21 -5.68 -1.30
C LEU A 23 -12.32 -4.44 -0.38
N VAL A 24 -13.32 -3.60 -0.60
CA VAL A 24 -13.49 -2.37 0.17
C VAL A 24 -13.73 -2.68 1.64
N ALA A 25 -14.55 -3.71 1.95
CA ALA A 25 -14.82 -4.09 3.33
C ALA A 25 -13.54 -4.51 4.07
N ALA A 26 -12.67 -5.31 3.41
CA ALA A 26 -11.39 -5.70 3.98
C ALA A 26 -10.46 -4.51 4.21
N ALA A 27 -10.38 -3.60 3.24
CA ALA A 27 -9.58 -2.38 3.36
C ALA A 27 -10.07 -1.51 4.52
N ARG A 28 -11.38 -1.34 4.66
CA ARG A 28 -11.97 -0.55 5.75
C ARG A 28 -11.76 -1.19 7.11
N ARG A 29 -11.82 -2.50 7.23
CA ARG A 29 -11.51 -3.19 8.48
C ARG A 29 -10.07 -2.93 8.90
N LEU A 30 -9.15 -3.01 7.95
CA LEU A 30 -7.73 -2.75 8.20
C LEU A 30 -7.50 -1.31 8.68
N LEU A 31 -8.13 -0.34 8.02
CA LEU A 31 -8.07 1.07 8.44
C LEU A 31 -8.68 1.26 9.84
N GLY A 32 -9.81 0.62 10.10
CA GLY A 32 -10.47 0.67 11.41
C GLY A 32 -9.58 0.15 12.53
N ASP A 33 -8.87 -0.95 12.29
CA ASP A 33 -7.92 -1.49 13.25
C ASP A 33 -6.78 -0.51 13.53
N TYR A 34 -6.29 0.17 12.50
CA TYR A 34 -5.26 1.20 12.64
C TYR A 34 -5.78 2.38 13.47
N LEU A 35 -6.98 2.87 13.15
CA LEU A 35 -7.58 4.01 13.85
C LEU A 35 -7.86 3.71 15.32
N ARG A 36 -8.10 2.45 15.68
CA ARG A 36 -8.26 2.01 17.07
C ARG A 36 -6.94 1.71 17.77
N ASN A 37 -5.82 1.88 17.08
CA ASN A 37 -4.49 1.53 17.59
C ASN A 37 -4.31 0.02 17.88
N ASP A 38 -5.06 -0.83 17.18
CA ASP A 38 -4.91 -2.29 17.29
C ASP A 38 -3.75 -2.81 16.43
N ILE A 39 -3.42 -2.08 15.37
CA ILE A 39 -2.29 -2.37 14.48
C ILE A 39 -1.54 -1.09 14.13
N GLU A 40 -0.34 -1.24 13.60
CA GLU A 40 0.48 -0.15 13.08
C GLU A 40 0.66 -0.28 11.58
N PHE A 41 0.81 0.85 10.89
CA PHE A 41 1.20 0.91 9.48
C PHE A 41 2.58 1.50 9.33
N MET A 42 3.24 1.14 8.24
CA MET A 42 4.45 1.81 7.76
C MET A 42 4.46 1.75 6.22
N VAL A 43 5.12 2.71 5.60
CA VAL A 43 5.19 2.79 4.14
C VAL A 43 6.58 3.24 3.69
N PRO A 44 7.04 2.79 2.51
CA PRO A 44 8.18 3.41 1.87
C PRO A 44 7.75 4.76 1.28
N ASP A 45 8.70 5.65 1.03
CA ASP A 45 8.39 7.00 0.53
C ASP A 45 7.71 7.00 -0.86
N ILE A 46 7.90 5.97 -1.67
CA ILE A 46 7.21 5.81 -2.96
C ILE A 46 5.67 5.71 -2.81
N PHE A 47 5.19 5.32 -1.65
CA PHE A 47 3.76 5.21 -1.36
C PHE A 47 3.02 6.51 -1.69
N TRP A 48 3.58 7.66 -1.35
CA TRP A 48 2.92 8.95 -1.52
C TRP A 48 2.77 9.35 -2.98
N PRO A 49 3.83 9.34 -3.82
CA PRO A 49 3.65 9.60 -5.26
C PRO A 49 2.78 8.53 -5.95
N GLU A 50 2.84 7.28 -5.53
CA GLU A 50 1.95 6.26 -6.09
C GLU A 50 0.48 6.54 -5.77
N PHE A 51 0.18 6.88 -4.54
CA PHE A 51 -1.18 7.29 -4.15
C PHE A 51 -1.63 8.50 -4.95
N GLY A 52 -0.77 9.52 -5.07
CA GLY A 52 -1.07 10.71 -5.88
C GLY A 52 -1.39 10.35 -7.32
N ASN A 53 -0.65 9.42 -7.91
CA ASN A 53 -0.88 8.97 -9.28
C ASN A 53 -2.22 8.21 -9.41
N ILE A 54 -2.60 7.41 -8.42
CA ILE A 54 -3.89 6.74 -8.39
C ILE A 54 -5.03 7.78 -8.38
N MET A 55 -4.91 8.81 -7.55
CA MET A 55 -5.89 9.89 -7.48
C MET A 55 -5.97 10.67 -8.79
N TRP A 56 -4.82 10.99 -9.39
CA TRP A 56 -4.76 11.66 -10.69
C TRP A 56 -5.49 10.86 -11.76
N LYS A 57 -5.24 9.56 -11.86
CA LYS A 57 -5.92 8.69 -12.83
C LYS A 57 -7.42 8.64 -12.59
N ALA A 58 -7.86 8.59 -11.33
CA ALA A 58 -9.28 8.55 -10.99
C ALA A 58 -10.00 9.83 -11.42
N VAL A 59 -9.36 10.98 -11.28
CA VAL A 59 -9.90 12.26 -11.78
C VAL A 59 -9.93 12.25 -13.31
N ARG A 60 -8.87 11.80 -13.94
CA ARG A 60 -8.75 11.78 -15.40
C ARG A 60 -9.85 10.94 -16.06
N VAL A 61 -10.22 9.82 -15.48
CA VAL A 61 -11.30 8.95 -15.98
C VAL A 61 -12.65 9.27 -15.36
N GLU A 62 -12.76 10.41 -14.68
CA GLU A 62 -14.01 10.93 -14.12
C GLU A 62 -14.66 10.04 -13.05
N ARG A 63 -13.86 9.26 -12.34
CA ARG A 63 -14.35 8.49 -11.18
C ARG A 63 -14.57 9.35 -9.94
N ILE A 64 -13.74 10.38 -9.78
CA ILE A 64 -13.83 11.35 -8.70
C ILE A 64 -13.58 12.76 -9.26
N THR A 65 -14.00 13.77 -8.50
CA THR A 65 -13.68 15.17 -8.82
C THR A 65 -12.28 15.52 -8.34
N ALA A 66 -11.72 16.62 -8.88
CA ALA A 66 -10.44 17.14 -8.42
C ALA A 66 -10.49 17.47 -6.91
N ASP A 67 -11.58 18.08 -6.44
CA ASP A 67 -11.73 18.40 -5.02
C ASP A 67 -11.70 17.16 -4.14
N ARG A 68 -12.32 16.06 -4.55
CA ARG A 68 -12.28 14.80 -3.81
C ARG A 68 -10.89 14.19 -3.79
N SER A 69 -10.11 14.36 -4.85
CA SER A 69 -8.72 13.87 -4.85
C SER A 69 -7.87 14.60 -3.81
N PHE A 70 -8.02 15.91 -3.70
CA PHE A 70 -7.33 16.70 -2.68
C PHE A 70 -7.80 16.35 -1.26
N SER A 71 -9.10 16.16 -1.07
CA SER A 71 -9.65 15.75 0.22
C SER A 71 -9.11 14.38 0.66
N GLY A 72 -9.07 13.42 -0.26
CA GLY A 72 -8.52 12.09 0.01
C GLY A 72 -7.05 12.16 0.40
N LEU A 73 -6.27 12.95 -0.32
CA LEU A 73 -4.85 13.15 0.01
C LEU A 73 -4.67 13.77 1.39
N ALA A 74 -5.47 14.79 1.72
CA ALA A 74 -5.42 15.45 3.04
C ALA A 74 -5.76 14.47 4.16
N LEU A 75 -6.82 13.67 4.00
CA LEU A 75 -7.21 12.65 4.97
C LEU A 75 -6.12 11.60 5.16
N LEU A 76 -5.51 11.16 4.08
CA LEU A 76 -4.42 10.18 4.16
C LEU A 76 -3.23 10.74 4.91
N LYS A 77 -2.85 11.99 4.64
CA LYS A 77 -1.76 12.67 5.37
C LYS A 77 -2.04 12.75 6.86
N ASP A 78 -3.28 12.97 7.25
CA ASP A 78 -3.69 13.08 8.65
C ASP A 78 -3.55 11.77 9.42
N LEU A 79 -3.48 10.64 8.75
CA LEU A 79 -3.22 9.35 9.39
C LEU A 79 -1.79 9.26 9.97
N ARG A 80 -0.89 10.11 9.50
CA ARG A 80 0.51 10.20 9.97
C ARG A 80 1.25 8.86 9.95
N ILE A 81 1.08 8.13 8.86
CA ILE A 81 1.74 6.83 8.69
C ILE A 81 3.25 7.03 8.62
N PRO A 82 4.03 6.33 9.48
CA PRO A 82 5.49 6.40 9.43
C PRO A 82 6.01 6.06 8.03
N THR A 83 6.84 6.95 7.49
CA THR A 83 7.38 6.86 6.14
C THR A 83 8.89 6.60 6.21
N TYR A 84 9.36 5.60 5.48
CA TYR A 84 10.75 5.18 5.46
C TYR A 84 11.37 5.54 4.12
N PRO A 85 12.56 6.16 4.11
CA PRO A 85 13.21 6.55 2.86
C PRO A 85 13.69 5.31 2.09
N SER A 86 13.29 5.20 0.83
CA SER A 86 13.71 4.09 -0.04
C SER A 86 15.23 4.05 -0.21
N PHE A 87 15.89 5.19 -0.09
CA PHE A 87 17.34 5.32 -0.14
C PHE A 87 18.04 4.30 0.78
N ASP A 88 17.45 3.98 1.92
CA ASP A 88 18.07 3.11 2.92
C ASP A 88 18.00 1.62 2.56
N PHE A 89 17.17 1.23 1.59
CA PHE A 89 16.99 -0.18 1.22
C PHE A 89 16.96 -0.40 -0.30
N LEU A 90 17.65 0.44 -1.06
CA LEU A 90 17.71 0.34 -2.53
C LEU A 90 18.31 -0.98 -3.00
N ALA A 91 19.41 -1.40 -2.39
CA ALA A 91 20.10 -2.64 -2.79
C ALA A 91 19.24 -3.88 -2.53
N GLU A 92 18.58 -3.93 -1.37
CA GLU A 92 17.68 -5.03 -1.02
C GLU A 92 16.49 -5.09 -2.01
N ALA A 93 15.92 -3.95 -2.35
CA ALA A 93 14.82 -3.86 -3.31
C ALA A 93 15.26 -4.30 -4.71
N LEU A 94 16.45 -3.89 -5.15
CA LEU A 94 16.98 -4.29 -6.45
C LEU A 94 17.22 -5.80 -6.52
N GLN A 95 17.73 -6.38 -5.45
CA GLN A 95 17.93 -7.83 -5.39
C GLN A 95 16.60 -8.58 -5.49
N ILE A 96 15.58 -8.16 -4.78
CA ILE A 96 14.24 -8.75 -4.85
C ILE A 96 13.70 -8.63 -6.28
N SER A 97 13.82 -7.46 -6.89
CA SER A 97 13.36 -7.21 -8.25
C SER A 97 14.01 -8.15 -9.25
N LEU A 98 15.35 -8.32 -9.17
CA LEU A 98 16.09 -9.17 -10.08
C LEU A 98 15.78 -10.66 -9.88
N VAL A 99 15.64 -11.11 -8.64
CA VAL A 99 15.39 -12.53 -8.33
C VAL A 99 13.92 -12.89 -8.62
N GLN A 100 12.98 -12.04 -8.26
CA GLN A 100 11.56 -12.36 -8.34
C GLN A 100 10.89 -11.90 -9.63
N GLY A 101 11.56 -11.10 -10.45
CA GLY A 101 10.98 -10.59 -11.70
C GLY A 101 9.85 -9.61 -11.48
N ARG A 102 9.85 -8.87 -10.36
CA ARG A 102 8.88 -7.83 -10.07
C ARG A 102 9.50 -6.45 -10.27
N THR A 103 8.66 -5.44 -10.44
CA THR A 103 9.18 -4.08 -10.60
C THR A 103 9.97 -3.64 -9.37
N PHE A 104 10.89 -2.70 -9.57
CA PHE A 104 11.64 -2.11 -8.48
C PHE A 104 10.71 -1.43 -7.47
N TYR A 105 9.64 -0.79 -7.95
CA TYR A 105 8.66 -0.13 -7.09
C TYR A 105 7.93 -1.11 -6.18
N ASP A 106 7.44 -2.24 -6.71
CA ASP A 106 6.85 -3.31 -5.90
C ASP A 106 7.86 -3.83 -4.88
N SER A 107 9.10 -3.99 -5.31
CA SER A 107 10.17 -4.53 -4.48
C SER A 107 10.58 -3.61 -3.33
N LEU A 108 10.36 -2.29 -3.46
CA LEU A 108 10.57 -1.35 -2.35
C LEU A 108 9.64 -1.65 -1.17
N TYR A 109 8.38 -1.94 -1.43
CA TYR A 109 7.43 -2.34 -0.38
C TYR A 109 7.85 -3.64 0.28
N VAL A 110 8.21 -4.63 -0.53
CA VAL A 110 8.63 -5.95 -0.03
C VAL A 110 9.92 -5.82 0.81
N ALA A 111 10.89 -5.04 0.32
CA ALA A 111 12.15 -4.83 1.04
C ALA A 111 11.91 -4.20 2.42
N LEU A 112 11.01 -3.23 2.50
CA LEU A 112 10.65 -2.62 3.78
C LEU A 112 10.04 -3.65 4.73
N ALA A 113 9.14 -4.49 4.24
CA ALA A 113 8.52 -5.55 5.04
C ALA A 113 9.55 -6.55 5.56
N VAL A 114 10.48 -6.97 4.70
CA VAL A 114 11.57 -7.87 5.11
C VAL A 114 12.45 -7.21 6.19
N ARG A 115 12.86 -5.99 5.93
CA ARG A 115 13.78 -5.24 6.81
C ARG A 115 13.18 -5.00 8.19
N THR A 116 11.87 -4.77 8.27
CA THR A 116 11.16 -4.49 9.52
C THR A 116 10.54 -5.73 10.15
N ASN A 117 10.71 -6.89 9.52
CA ASN A 117 10.12 -8.15 9.97
C ASN A 117 8.59 -8.04 10.14
N THR A 118 7.96 -7.44 9.14
CA THR A 118 6.50 -7.28 9.06
C THR A 118 5.98 -7.92 7.77
N ASN A 119 4.70 -7.79 7.50
CA ASN A 119 4.11 -8.24 6.25
C ASN A 119 3.65 -7.05 5.42
N LEU A 120 3.87 -7.10 4.11
CA LEU A 120 3.23 -6.21 3.15
C LEU A 120 1.80 -6.68 2.92
N VAL A 121 0.84 -5.77 3.02
CA VAL A 121 -0.54 -6.01 2.58
C VAL A 121 -0.75 -5.30 1.26
N THR A 122 -1.16 -6.05 0.25
CA THR A 122 -1.42 -5.53 -1.10
C THR A 122 -2.80 -5.95 -1.59
N ALA A 123 -3.42 -5.11 -2.40
CA ALA A 123 -4.65 -5.46 -3.13
C ALA A 123 -4.35 -6.19 -4.45
N ASP A 124 -3.10 -6.24 -4.87
CA ASP A 124 -2.66 -6.95 -6.07
C ASP A 124 -2.50 -8.44 -5.77
N GLU A 125 -3.50 -9.22 -6.16
CA GLU A 125 -3.52 -10.68 -5.95
C GLU A 125 -2.37 -11.37 -6.69
N ARG A 126 -2.01 -10.89 -7.89
CA ARG A 126 -0.91 -11.48 -8.67
C ARG A 126 0.43 -11.31 -7.96
N LEU A 127 0.66 -10.13 -7.39
CA LEU A 127 1.86 -9.85 -6.61
C LEU A 127 1.94 -10.79 -5.40
N ALA A 128 0.85 -10.89 -4.65
CA ALA A 128 0.78 -11.76 -3.47
C ALA A 128 1.01 -13.22 -3.84
N ASN A 129 0.34 -13.72 -4.88
CA ASN A 129 0.47 -15.11 -5.32
C ASN A 129 1.90 -15.43 -5.80
N ALA A 130 2.57 -14.46 -6.43
CA ALA A 130 3.94 -14.65 -6.90
C ALA A 130 4.95 -14.70 -5.75
N LEU A 131 4.73 -13.99 -4.66
CA LEU A 131 5.74 -13.76 -3.63
C LEU A 131 5.45 -14.42 -2.27
N ALA A 132 4.18 -14.68 -1.94
CA ALA A 132 3.79 -15.08 -0.58
C ALA A 132 4.43 -16.40 -0.10
N ALA A 133 4.86 -17.29 -1.00
CA ALA A 133 5.52 -18.54 -0.63
C ALA A 133 6.89 -18.34 0.02
N HIS A 134 7.59 -17.24 -0.31
CA HIS A 134 8.97 -17.00 0.12
C HIS A 134 9.20 -15.65 0.79
N LEU A 135 8.27 -14.71 0.63
CA LEU A 135 8.42 -13.33 1.12
C LEU A 135 7.19 -12.92 1.92
N PRO A 136 7.34 -11.94 2.84
CA PRO A 136 6.25 -11.55 3.75
C PRO A 136 5.23 -10.65 3.04
N VAL A 137 4.46 -11.24 2.15
CA VAL A 137 3.43 -10.54 1.39
C VAL A 137 2.09 -11.23 1.63
N LYS A 138 1.08 -10.45 1.97
CA LYS A 138 -0.30 -10.91 2.16
C LYS A 138 -1.23 -10.20 1.19
N TRP A 139 -2.12 -10.96 0.59
CA TRP A 139 -3.20 -10.40 -0.19
C TRP A 139 -4.31 -9.88 0.73
N LEU A 140 -4.79 -8.67 0.46
CA LEU A 140 -5.87 -8.05 1.24
C LEU A 140 -7.11 -8.97 1.33
N GLY A 141 -7.41 -9.70 0.26
CA GLY A 141 -8.55 -10.62 0.21
C GLY A 141 -8.43 -11.86 1.10
N ALA A 142 -7.23 -12.12 1.63
CA ALA A 142 -6.97 -13.24 2.54
C ALA A 142 -6.93 -12.82 4.03
N MET A 143 -7.17 -11.55 4.28
CA MET A 143 -7.12 -10.97 5.62
C MET A 143 -8.42 -11.15 6.40
#